data_435c784e3bb4bdc6794897f678bba30d
#
_entry.id   435c784e3bb4bdc6794897f678bba30d
#
_cell.length_a   1.000
_cell.length_b   1.000
_cell.length_c   1.000
_cell.angle_alpha   90.00
_cell.angle_beta   90.00
_cell.angle_gamma   90.00
#
_symmetry.space_group_name_H-M   'P 1'
#
loop_
_entity.id
_entity.type
_entity.pdbx_description
1 polymer ?
#
loop_
_entity_poly.entity_id
_entity_poly.type
_entity_poly.pdbx_seq_one_letter_code
_entity_poly.pdbx_strand_id
1 'polypeptide(L)'
;DDFALASIALSLKAISLNPSLLNEYGASDRLLFSAADYLDLSKSKTMTALQGLLADEETKTLLSMFLLASAKKNLSMCSFRLFNVEKPKEEEEEWSTEVTEEDLENAVEDEFGVKYSKDWKRLLEAPSELKGKYSIRKGVKVIGNRAFYLCRFLTNINIPNSVTTIGEHAFSDCDSLTSITIPSCIVITIGNPFCGWHGILNNESKAFIY
;
A
#
# COMPACT_ATOMS: atom_id res chain seq x y z
N ASP A 1 -13.90 3.16 15.49
CA ASP A 1 -15.20 3.87 15.60
C ASP A 1 -15.45 4.67 14.31
N ASP A 2 -16.14 3.99 13.38
CA ASP A 2 -16.32 4.43 11.99
C ASP A 2 -17.09 5.76 11.86
N PHE A 3 -17.97 6.02 12.81
CA PHE A 3 -18.71 7.27 12.86
C PHE A 3 -17.80 8.47 13.15
N ALA A 4 -16.87 8.31 14.08
CA ALA A 4 -15.90 9.35 14.40
C ALA A 4 -14.98 9.63 13.19
N LEU A 5 -14.53 8.59 12.49
CA LEU A 5 -13.71 8.74 11.29
C LEU A 5 -14.45 9.48 10.16
N ALA A 6 -15.73 9.14 9.94
CA ALA A 6 -16.55 9.83 8.93
C ALA A 6 -16.75 11.31 9.28
N SER A 7 -16.98 11.63 10.55
CA SER A 7 -17.09 12.98 11.05
C SER A 7 -15.81 13.80 10.87
N ILE A 8 -14.66 13.20 11.19
CA ILE A 8 -13.34 13.82 11.03
C ILE A 8 -13.05 14.09 9.55
N ALA A 9 -13.25 13.08 8.69
CA ALA A 9 -12.99 13.19 7.25
C ALA A 9 -13.83 14.30 6.60
N LEU A 10 -15.14 14.32 6.91
CA LEU A 10 -16.05 15.35 6.43
C LEU A 10 -15.64 16.74 6.92
N SER A 11 -15.27 16.87 8.19
CA SER A 11 -14.83 18.14 8.76
C SER A 11 -13.55 18.66 8.10
N LEU A 12 -12.55 17.80 7.89
CA LEU A 12 -11.28 18.16 7.24
C LEU A 12 -11.50 18.59 5.80
N LYS A 13 -12.35 17.88 5.06
CA LYS A 13 -12.67 18.24 3.67
C LYS A 13 -13.40 19.60 3.63
N ALA A 14 -14.39 19.80 4.47
CA ALA A 14 -15.12 21.06 4.53
C ALA A 14 -14.22 22.26 4.88
N ILE A 15 -13.31 22.09 5.84
CA ILE A 15 -12.31 23.10 6.21
C ILE A 15 -11.35 23.37 5.05
N SER A 16 -10.96 22.37 4.29
CA SER A 16 -10.09 22.55 3.12
C SER A 16 -10.73 23.39 2.01
N LEU A 17 -12.06 23.29 1.85
CA LEU A 17 -12.84 24.09 0.89
C LEU A 17 -13.19 25.47 1.42
N ASN A 18 -13.46 25.56 2.70
CA ASN A 18 -13.80 26.83 3.36
C ASN A 18 -13.17 26.89 4.77
N PRO A 19 -11.95 27.44 4.90
CA PRO A 19 -11.25 27.54 6.18
C PRO A 19 -11.99 28.36 7.27
N SER A 20 -12.91 29.25 6.90
CA SER A 20 -13.66 30.04 7.86
C SER A 20 -14.59 29.20 8.75
N LEU A 21 -14.99 28.02 8.29
CA LEU A 21 -15.81 27.07 9.05
C LEU A 21 -15.13 26.64 10.35
N LEU A 22 -13.82 26.53 10.38
CA LEU A 22 -13.10 26.18 11.60
C LEU A 22 -13.21 27.27 12.66
N ASN A 23 -13.19 28.55 12.26
CA ASN A 23 -13.36 29.68 13.18
C ASN A 23 -14.78 29.81 13.67
N GLU A 24 -15.77 29.45 12.85
CA GLU A 24 -17.17 29.62 13.15
C GLU A 24 -17.76 28.47 13.98
N TYR A 25 -17.37 27.22 13.66
CA TYR A 25 -17.94 26.01 14.26
C TYR A 25 -16.93 25.18 15.05
N GLY A 26 -15.62 25.37 14.83
CA GLY A 26 -14.55 24.65 15.53
C GLY A 26 -14.38 25.12 16.98
N ALA A 27 -13.70 24.26 17.76
CA ALA A 27 -13.23 24.58 19.11
C ALA A 27 -11.98 23.79 19.45
N SER A 28 -11.39 24.01 20.62
CA SER A 28 -10.16 23.33 21.06
C SER A 28 -10.30 21.80 21.20
N ASP A 29 -11.53 21.32 21.35
CA ASP A 29 -11.90 19.92 21.60
C ASP A 29 -12.59 19.24 20.41
N ARG A 30 -12.82 19.97 19.31
CA ARG A 30 -13.55 19.47 18.14
C ARG A 30 -13.14 20.18 16.85
N LEU A 31 -13.37 19.53 15.71
CA LEU A 31 -13.23 20.18 14.39
C LEU A 31 -14.44 21.06 14.08
N LEU A 32 -15.53 20.49 13.57
CA LEU A 32 -16.73 21.26 13.22
C LEU A 32 -17.94 20.87 14.04
N PHE A 33 -18.14 19.56 14.30
CA PHE A 33 -19.35 19.08 14.96
C PHE A 33 -19.25 19.13 16.48
N SER A 34 -20.26 19.70 17.11
CA SER A 34 -20.43 19.71 18.57
C SER A 34 -21.20 18.46 19.04
N ALA A 35 -21.17 18.18 20.35
CA ALA A 35 -21.97 17.10 20.93
C ALA A 35 -23.48 17.30 20.68
N ALA A 36 -23.96 18.54 20.62
CA ALA A 36 -25.35 18.87 20.31
C ALA A 36 -25.73 18.53 18.86
N ASP A 37 -24.78 18.70 17.91
CA ASP A 37 -25.01 18.34 16.51
C ASP A 37 -25.22 16.82 16.37
N TYR A 38 -24.50 16.02 17.14
CA TYR A 38 -24.65 14.55 17.12
C TYR A 38 -25.96 14.05 17.74
N LEU A 39 -26.59 14.86 18.60
CA LEU A 39 -27.88 14.50 19.16
C LEU A 39 -29.03 14.75 18.18
N ASP A 40 -28.95 15.84 17.41
CA ASP A 40 -29.96 16.18 16.41
C ASP A 40 -29.32 16.90 15.21
N LEU A 41 -28.93 16.12 14.22
CA LEU A 41 -28.33 16.63 12.97
C LEU A 41 -29.27 17.52 12.17
N SER A 42 -30.58 17.37 12.33
CA SER A 42 -31.56 18.18 11.60
C SER A 42 -31.59 19.66 12.05
N LYS A 43 -31.14 19.95 13.26
CA LYS A 43 -31.03 21.27 13.83
C LYS A 43 -29.63 21.85 13.83
N SER A 44 -28.68 21.10 13.32
CA SER A 44 -27.26 21.47 13.28
C SER A 44 -27.00 22.61 12.30
N LYS A 45 -26.43 23.70 12.82
CA LYS A 45 -25.97 24.83 11.98
C LYS A 45 -24.77 24.41 11.12
N THR A 46 -23.91 23.52 11.64
CA THR A 46 -22.80 22.95 10.92
C THR A 46 -23.30 22.17 9.68
N MET A 47 -24.36 21.37 9.85
CA MET A 47 -24.98 20.66 8.70
C MET A 47 -25.55 21.64 7.66
N THR A 48 -26.15 22.73 8.08
CA THR A 48 -26.66 23.75 7.17
C THR A 48 -25.53 24.41 6.39
N ALA A 49 -24.41 24.73 7.04
CA ALA A 49 -23.23 25.29 6.38
C ALA A 49 -22.60 24.30 5.36
N LEU A 50 -22.56 23.00 5.67
CA LEU A 50 -22.07 21.97 4.78
C LEU A 50 -22.92 21.79 3.53
N GLN A 51 -24.22 22.07 3.58
CA GLN A 51 -25.09 22.04 2.40
C GLN A 51 -24.63 23.02 1.32
N GLY A 52 -24.02 24.14 1.70
CA GLY A 52 -23.41 25.10 0.75
C GLY A 52 -22.19 24.55 -0.01
N LEU A 53 -21.59 23.45 0.44
CA LEU A 53 -20.41 22.82 -0.15
C LEU A 53 -20.75 21.58 -1.01
N LEU A 54 -22.04 21.25 -1.19
CA LEU A 54 -22.47 20.05 -1.93
C LEU A 54 -22.24 20.13 -3.45
N ALA A 55 -21.73 21.22 -3.95
CA ALA A 55 -21.24 21.32 -5.34
C ALA A 55 -19.97 20.48 -5.56
N ASP A 56 -19.21 20.22 -4.47
CA ASP A 56 -18.04 19.32 -4.50
C ASP A 56 -18.52 17.88 -4.29
N GLU A 57 -18.28 17.00 -5.28
CA GLU A 57 -18.75 15.61 -5.28
C GLU A 57 -18.13 14.78 -4.14
N GLU A 58 -16.91 15.09 -3.74
CA GLU A 58 -16.26 14.42 -2.62
C GLU A 58 -16.93 14.79 -1.28
N THR A 59 -17.24 16.05 -1.09
CA THR A 59 -17.99 16.51 0.10
C THR A 59 -19.38 15.88 0.17
N LYS A 60 -20.06 15.76 -0.96
CA LYS A 60 -21.36 15.11 -1.05
C LYS A 60 -21.29 13.63 -0.68
N THR A 61 -20.26 12.95 -1.15
CA THR A 61 -20.00 11.53 -0.81
C THR A 61 -19.71 11.37 0.68
N LEU A 62 -18.82 12.19 1.24
CA LEU A 62 -18.47 12.19 2.66
C LEU A 62 -19.67 12.48 3.56
N LEU A 63 -20.51 13.43 3.18
CA LEU A 63 -21.73 13.74 3.89
C LEU A 63 -22.71 12.57 3.88
N SER A 64 -22.88 11.93 2.74
CA SER A 64 -23.74 10.75 2.61
C SER A 64 -23.28 9.61 3.50
N MET A 65 -21.97 9.36 3.58
CA MET A 65 -21.39 8.34 4.44
C MET A 65 -21.54 8.69 5.93
N PHE A 66 -21.32 9.95 6.29
CA PHE A 66 -21.53 10.44 7.66
C PHE A 66 -22.99 10.23 8.10
N LEU A 67 -23.96 10.54 7.25
CA LEU A 67 -25.39 10.34 7.52
C LEU A 67 -25.74 8.86 7.65
N LEU A 68 -25.21 8.01 6.79
CA LEU A 68 -25.38 6.55 6.88
C LEU A 68 -24.79 5.99 8.18
N ALA A 69 -23.61 6.44 8.56
CA ALA A 69 -22.97 6.03 9.81
C ALA A 69 -23.78 6.47 11.03
N SER A 70 -24.28 7.70 11.00
CA SER A 70 -25.17 8.24 12.04
C SER A 70 -26.46 7.41 12.18
N ALA A 71 -27.09 7.02 11.07
CA ALA A 71 -28.34 6.28 11.06
C ALA A 71 -28.17 4.81 11.55
N LYS A 72 -27.07 4.16 11.24
CA LYS A 72 -26.87 2.73 11.52
C LYS A 72 -25.96 2.44 12.70
N LYS A 73 -25.31 3.44 13.27
CA LYS A 73 -24.28 3.30 14.34
C LYS A 73 -23.18 2.28 14.02
N ASN A 74 -23.07 1.83 12.76
CA ASN A 74 -22.13 0.81 12.35
C ASN A 74 -21.80 0.95 10.86
N LEU A 75 -20.55 1.34 10.55
CA LEU A 75 -20.02 1.48 9.20
C LEU A 75 -19.43 0.19 8.62
N SER A 76 -19.51 -0.94 9.32
CA SER A 76 -18.98 -2.21 8.81
C SER A 76 -19.61 -2.64 7.47
N MET A 77 -20.74 -2.03 7.10
CA MET A 77 -21.42 -2.20 5.81
C MET A 77 -21.04 -1.12 4.77
N CYS A 78 -20.40 -0.04 5.18
CA CYS A 78 -19.89 1.00 4.29
C CYS A 78 -18.38 0.81 4.20
N SER A 79 -17.94 -0.02 3.26
CA SER A 79 -16.53 -0.17 2.97
C SER A 79 -15.93 1.19 2.63
N PHE A 80 -14.93 1.65 3.39
CA PHE A 80 -14.07 2.79 3.04
C PHE A 80 -13.35 2.59 1.69
N ARG A 81 -13.49 1.42 1.07
CA ARG A 81 -13.09 1.16 -0.32
C ARG A 81 -13.83 2.02 -1.36
N LEU A 82 -14.92 2.71 -0.98
CA LEU A 82 -15.56 3.71 -1.84
C LEU A 82 -14.83 5.06 -1.85
N PHE A 83 -13.89 5.29 -0.93
CA PHE A 83 -12.83 6.27 -1.14
C PHE A 83 -11.76 5.64 -2.03
N ASN A 84 -12.12 5.32 -3.25
CA ASN A 84 -11.20 5.55 -4.33
C ASN A 84 -11.04 7.08 -4.39
N VAL A 85 -10.18 7.63 -3.55
CA VAL A 85 -9.28 8.61 -4.07
C VAL A 85 -8.71 7.89 -5.28
N GLU A 86 -9.16 8.25 -6.48
CA GLU A 86 -8.35 7.97 -7.66
C GLU A 86 -7.01 8.60 -7.27
N LYS A 87 -6.13 7.79 -6.68
CA LYS A 87 -4.72 8.03 -6.79
C LYS A 87 -4.59 8.35 -8.28
N PRO A 88 -4.01 9.50 -8.66
CA PRO A 88 -3.74 9.72 -10.06
C PRO A 88 -3.29 8.35 -10.55
N LYS A 89 -3.96 7.77 -11.56
CA LYS A 89 -3.54 6.53 -12.16
C LYS A 89 -2.05 6.69 -12.38
N GLU A 90 -1.23 6.31 -11.38
CA GLU A 90 -0.02 5.64 -11.70
C GLU A 90 -0.59 4.51 -12.51
N GLU A 91 -0.46 4.61 -13.84
CA GLU A 91 -0.66 3.49 -14.73
C GLU A 91 -0.05 2.37 -13.94
N GLU A 92 -0.85 1.40 -13.47
CA GLU A 92 -0.32 0.20 -12.86
C GLU A 92 0.41 -0.44 -14.03
N GLU A 93 1.66 0.02 -14.24
CA GLU A 93 2.58 -0.65 -15.11
C GLU A 93 2.66 -2.04 -14.51
N GLU A 94 1.95 -2.98 -15.13
CA GLU A 94 2.01 -4.40 -14.80
C GLU A 94 3.45 -4.83 -15.04
N TRP A 95 4.27 -4.69 -14.01
CA TRP A 95 5.67 -5.06 -14.05
C TRP A 95 5.76 -6.57 -14.21
N SER A 96 6.10 -7.02 -15.41
CA SER A 96 6.31 -8.44 -15.69
C SER A 96 7.38 -9.01 -14.75
N THR A 97 7.12 -10.19 -14.21
CA THR A 97 8.11 -10.99 -13.47
C THR A 97 9.01 -11.79 -14.42
N GLU A 98 8.62 -11.93 -15.69
CA GLU A 98 9.46 -12.60 -16.69
C GLU A 98 10.72 -11.77 -16.97
N VAL A 99 11.85 -12.44 -16.95
CA VAL A 99 13.15 -11.86 -17.27
C VAL A 99 13.55 -12.36 -18.65
N THR A 100 13.67 -11.44 -19.60
CA THR A 100 14.06 -11.75 -20.99
C THR A 100 15.56 -11.56 -21.21
N GLU A 101 16.09 -12.11 -22.31
CA GLU A 101 17.48 -11.88 -22.70
C GLU A 101 17.75 -10.39 -22.96
N GLU A 102 16.79 -9.67 -23.55
CA GLU A 102 16.86 -8.23 -23.77
C GLU A 102 16.93 -7.45 -22.45
N ASP A 103 16.18 -7.86 -21.42
CA ASP A 103 16.26 -7.28 -20.08
C ASP A 103 17.68 -7.42 -19.52
N LEU A 104 18.30 -8.59 -19.67
CA LEU A 104 19.64 -8.88 -19.15
C LEU A 104 20.75 -8.15 -19.93
N GLU A 105 20.63 -8.01 -21.24
CA GLU A 105 21.55 -7.23 -22.08
C GLU A 105 21.52 -5.73 -21.73
N ASN A 106 20.36 -5.23 -21.36
CA ASN A 106 20.14 -3.84 -21.01
C ASN A 106 20.21 -3.57 -19.49
N ALA A 107 20.54 -4.59 -18.70
CA ALA A 107 20.56 -4.48 -17.25
C ALA A 107 21.64 -3.51 -16.73
N VAL A 108 21.35 -2.94 -15.58
CA VAL A 108 22.33 -2.17 -14.79
C VAL A 108 22.70 -3.01 -13.57
N GLU A 109 24.00 -3.18 -13.34
CA GLU A 109 24.51 -3.92 -12.20
C GLU A 109 24.81 -3.00 -11.01
N ASP A 110 24.59 -3.51 -9.81
CA ASP A 110 25.03 -2.87 -8.59
C ASP A 110 26.46 -3.31 -8.20
N GLU A 111 26.96 -2.82 -7.06
CA GLU A 111 28.30 -3.15 -6.54
C GLU A 111 28.49 -4.63 -6.20
N PHE A 112 27.42 -5.43 -6.11
CA PHE A 112 27.41 -6.86 -5.81
C PHE A 112 27.22 -7.73 -7.08
N GLY A 113 27.08 -7.10 -8.24
CA GLY A 113 26.81 -7.78 -9.50
C GLY A 113 25.33 -8.20 -9.67
N VAL A 114 24.43 -7.66 -8.85
CA VAL A 114 22.99 -7.89 -9.00
C VAL A 114 22.44 -7.01 -10.11
N LYS A 115 21.74 -7.63 -11.06
CA LYS A 115 21.21 -6.99 -12.26
C LYS A 115 19.80 -6.43 -12.01
N TYR A 116 19.59 -5.21 -12.45
CA TYR A 116 18.32 -4.49 -12.38
C TYR A 116 17.92 -3.96 -13.76
N SER A 117 16.63 -3.72 -13.96
CA SER A 117 16.16 -2.94 -15.11
C SER A 117 16.73 -1.52 -15.09
N LYS A 118 16.83 -0.86 -16.26
CA LYS A 118 17.39 0.50 -16.40
C LYS A 118 16.75 1.55 -15.48
N ASP A 119 15.47 1.41 -15.19
CA ASP A 119 14.68 2.28 -14.32
C ASP A 119 14.76 1.89 -12.83
N TRP A 120 15.51 0.84 -12.50
CA TRP A 120 15.66 0.28 -11.15
C TRP A 120 14.36 -0.19 -10.50
N LYS A 121 13.33 -0.50 -11.31
CA LYS A 121 12.02 -0.97 -10.80
C LYS A 121 11.95 -2.48 -10.69
N ARG A 122 12.71 -3.20 -11.49
CA ARG A 122 12.74 -4.66 -11.50
C ARG A 122 14.13 -5.16 -11.11
N LEU A 123 14.20 -6.13 -10.18
CA LEU A 123 15.40 -6.92 -9.91
C LEU A 123 15.33 -8.13 -10.82
N LEU A 124 16.33 -8.29 -11.70
CA LEU A 124 16.32 -9.28 -12.76
C LEU A 124 17.06 -10.56 -12.35
N GLU A 125 18.32 -10.44 -11.96
CA GLU A 125 19.17 -11.59 -11.64
C GLU A 125 20.25 -11.23 -10.63
N ALA A 126 20.52 -12.11 -9.67
CA ALA A 126 21.63 -12.02 -8.75
C ALA A 126 22.68 -13.10 -9.07
N PRO A 127 23.99 -12.82 -8.95
CA PRO A 127 25.02 -13.82 -9.17
C PRO A 127 24.94 -14.95 -8.14
N SER A 128 25.15 -16.19 -8.56
CA SER A 128 25.12 -17.39 -7.69
C SER A 128 26.13 -17.32 -6.54
N GLU A 129 27.21 -16.57 -6.73
CA GLU A 129 28.27 -16.33 -5.74
C GLU A 129 27.92 -15.26 -4.71
N LEU A 130 26.73 -14.63 -4.79
CA LEU A 130 26.29 -13.61 -3.83
C LEU A 130 26.29 -14.17 -2.41
N LYS A 131 27.09 -13.56 -1.50
CA LYS A 131 27.35 -14.08 -0.15
C LYS A 131 26.87 -13.11 0.93
N GLY A 132 26.49 -13.71 2.07
CA GLY A 132 26.23 -12.97 3.29
C GLY A 132 24.89 -12.26 3.24
N LYS A 133 24.87 -10.98 3.64
CA LYS A 133 23.63 -10.19 3.72
C LYS A 133 23.49 -9.29 2.50
N TYR A 134 22.32 -9.29 1.90
CA TYR A 134 22.02 -8.41 0.79
C TYR A 134 20.75 -7.60 1.07
N SER A 135 20.74 -6.33 0.70
CA SER A 135 19.57 -5.47 0.80
C SER A 135 19.15 -5.00 -0.59
N ILE A 136 17.96 -5.39 -1.01
CA ILE A 136 17.38 -4.94 -2.27
C ILE A 136 17.20 -3.42 -2.22
N ARG A 137 17.50 -2.77 -3.34
CA ARG A 137 17.43 -1.32 -3.49
C ARG A 137 16.01 -0.80 -3.26
N LYS A 138 15.90 0.32 -2.51
CA LYS A 138 14.61 1.02 -2.34
C LYS A 138 14.09 1.50 -3.68
N GLY A 139 12.78 1.36 -3.91
CA GLY A 139 12.12 1.75 -5.16
C GLY A 139 11.89 0.59 -6.13
N VAL A 140 12.52 -0.58 -5.93
CA VAL A 140 12.23 -1.81 -6.67
C VAL A 140 10.79 -2.23 -6.39
N LYS A 141 10.04 -2.56 -7.45
CA LYS A 141 8.64 -3.00 -7.41
C LYS A 141 8.50 -4.50 -7.57
N VAL A 142 9.36 -5.11 -8.38
CA VAL A 142 9.28 -6.53 -8.74
C VAL A 142 10.60 -7.23 -8.53
N ILE A 143 10.55 -8.41 -7.94
CA ILE A 143 11.62 -9.41 -7.96
C ILE A 143 11.26 -10.39 -9.09
N GLY A 144 12.10 -10.48 -10.11
CA GLY A 144 11.87 -11.30 -11.29
C GLY A 144 11.86 -12.80 -11.01
N ASN A 145 11.40 -13.57 -11.99
CA ASN A 145 11.46 -15.02 -11.94
C ASN A 145 12.92 -15.46 -11.79
N ARG A 146 13.18 -16.38 -10.86
CA ARG A 146 14.51 -16.94 -10.58
C ARG A 146 15.60 -15.92 -10.20
N ALA A 147 15.21 -14.73 -9.75
CA ALA A 147 16.13 -13.62 -9.50
C ALA A 147 17.28 -13.94 -8.52
N PHE A 148 17.06 -14.79 -7.51
CA PHE A 148 18.07 -15.30 -6.58
C PHE A 148 18.22 -16.83 -6.66
N TYR A 149 17.87 -17.41 -7.80
CA TYR A 149 17.97 -18.86 -7.99
C TYR A 149 19.41 -19.37 -7.77
N LEU A 150 19.57 -20.42 -6.95
CA LEU A 150 20.89 -21.00 -6.61
C LEU A 150 21.85 -20.06 -5.88
N CYS A 151 21.39 -18.97 -5.26
CA CYS A 151 22.22 -18.10 -4.40
C CYS A 151 22.56 -18.81 -3.08
N ARG A 152 23.34 -19.88 -3.14
CA ARG A 152 23.61 -20.81 -2.04
C ARG A 152 24.38 -20.20 -0.87
N PHE A 153 25.06 -19.08 -1.07
CA PHE A 153 25.87 -18.40 -0.05
C PHE A 153 25.18 -17.16 0.54
N LEU A 154 23.99 -16.81 0.06
CA LEU A 154 23.19 -15.74 0.60
C LEU A 154 22.61 -16.16 1.95
N THR A 155 22.95 -15.45 3.02
CA THR A 155 22.52 -15.82 4.40
C THR A 155 21.33 -15.01 4.90
N ASN A 156 21.15 -13.80 4.39
CA ASN A 156 20.07 -12.91 4.77
C ASN A 156 19.71 -11.97 3.62
N ILE A 157 18.44 -11.70 3.44
CA ILE A 157 17.95 -10.73 2.47
C ILE A 157 16.96 -9.77 3.11
N ASN A 158 17.13 -8.48 2.81
CA ASN A 158 16.20 -7.43 3.19
C ASN A 158 15.38 -6.99 1.97
N ILE A 159 14.07 -7.23 2.02
CA ILE A 159 13.12 -6.86 0.98
C ILE A 159 12.45 -5.55 1.39
N PRO A 160 12.60 -4.45 0.62
CA PRO A 160 12.00 -3.17 0.98
C PRO A 160 10.49 -3.16 0.74
N ASN A 161 9.77 -2.30 1.47
CA ASN A 161 8.32 -2.13 1.36
C ASN A 161 7.84 -1.60 -0.02
N SER A 162 8.76 -1.25 -0.91
CA SER A 162 8.43 -0.86 -2.29
C SER A 162 8.12 -2.05 -3.19
N VAL A 163 8.60 -3.27 -2.82
CA VAL A 163 8.35 -4.49 -3.58
C VAL A 163 6.90 -4.94 -3.39
N THR A 164 6.20 -5.11 -4.49
CA THR A 164 4.79 -5.55 -4.52
C THR A 164 4.61 -6.95 -5.09
N THR A 165 5.58 -7.41 -5.89
CA THR A 165 5.48 -8.70 -6.61
C THR A 165 6.78 -9.49 -6.51
N ILE A 166 6.65 -10.81 -6.29
CA ILE A 166 7.75 -11.78 -6.31
C ILE A 166 7.44 -12.83 -7.36
N GLY A 167 8.38 -13.05 -8.25
CA GLY A 167 8.29 -14.02 -9.33
C GLY A 167 8.53 -15.47 -8.92
N GLU A 168 8.23 -16.38 -9.84
CA GLU A 168 8.39 -17.81 -9.65
C GLU A 168 9.85 -18.19 -9.41
N HIS A 169 10.10 -19.12 -8.48
CA HIS A 169 11.44 -19.62 -8.13
C HIS A 169 12.43 -18.53 -7.70
N ALA A 170 11.96 -17.35 -7.31
CA ALA A 170 12.82 -16.21 -7.01
C ALA A 170 13.89 -16.52 -5.95
N PHE A 171 13.61 -17.37 -4.96
CA PHE A 171 14.52 -17.77 -3.89
C PHE A 171 14.74 -19.29 -3.82
N SER A 172 14.53 -20.00 -4.93
CA SER A 172 14.73 -21.44 -4.94
C SER A 172 16.20 -21.80 -4.76
N ASP A 173 16.43 -22.88 -4.02
CA ASP A 173 17.76 -23.45 -3.76
C ASP A 173 18.77 -22.44 -3.13
N CYS A 174 18.27 -21.50 -2.31
CA CYS A 174 19.07 -20.61 -1.48
C CYS A 174 19.45 -21.31 -0.15
N ASP A 175 20.36 -22.27 -0.18
CA ASP A 175 20.62 -23.20 0.94
C ASP A 175 21.05 -22.53 2.24
N SER A 176 21.79 -21.43 2.19
CA SER A 176 22.28 -20.70 3.36
C SER A 176 21.27 -19.66 3.88
N LEU A 177 20.19 -19.39 3.16
CA LEU A 177 19.19 -18.41 3.54
C LEU A 177 18.22 -19.03 4.55
N THR A 178 18.44 -18.76 5.83
CA THR A 178 17.70 -19.42 6.92
C THR A 178 16.34 -18.82 7.20
N SER A 179 16.14 -17.54 6.89
CA SER A 179 14.86 -16.86 7.07
C SER A 179 14.67 -15.73 6.07
N ILE A 180 13.43 -15.52 5.66
CA ILE A 180 13.00 -14.38 4.83
C ILE A 180 11.85 -13.69 5.54
N THR A 181 11.91 -12.37 5.60
CA THR A 181 10.77 -11.54 6.03
C THR A 181 10.10 -10.93 4.80
N ILE A 182 8.83 -11.26 4.61
CA ILE A 182 8.02 -10.72 3.51
C ILE A 182 7.26 -9.50 4.02
N PRO A 183 7.49 -8.30 3.46
CA PRO A 183 6.74 -7.10 3.80
C PRO A 183 5.25 -7.25 3.56
N SER A 184 4.43 -6.58 4.37
CA SER A 184 2.96 -6.59 4.26
C SER A 184 2.41 -5.97 2.96
N CYS A 185 3.24 -5.24 2.23
CA CYS A 185 2.91 -4.62 0.94
C CYS A 185 2.96 -5.58 -0.26
N ILE A 186 3.51 -6.79 -0.09
CA ILE A 186 3.53 -7.78 -1.17
C ILE A 186 2.10 -8.31 -1.38
N VAL A 187 1.58 -8.05 -2.56
CA VAL A 187 0.20 -8.37 -2.95
C VAL A 187 0.16 -9.63 -3.80
N ILE A 188 1.20 -9.87 -4.60
CA ILE A 188 1.21 -10.94 -5.62
C ILE A 188 2.50 -11.75 -5.48
N THR A 189 2.34 -13.07 -5.37
CA THR A 189 3.39 -14.03 -5.64
C THR A 189 2.97 -14.85 -6.85
N ILE A 190 3.83 -14.93 -7.88
CA ILE A 190 3.57 -15.71 -9.08
C ILE A 190 4.27 -17.05 -8.94
N GLY A 191 3.52 -18.15 -9.04
CA GLY A 191 4.02 -19.50 -8.83
C GLY A 191 4.50 -19.75 -7.39
N ASN A 192 5.51 -20.60 -7.24
CA ASN A 192 6.15 -20.86 -5.94
C ASN A 192 7.55 -20.21 -5.87
N PRO A 193 7.68 -19.01 -5.29
CA PRO A 193 8.98 -18.32 -5.23
C PRO A 193 10.01 -19.01 -4.35
N PHE A 194 9.60 -19.94 -3.49
CA PHE A 194 10.43 -20.62 -2.47
C PHE A 194 10.58 -22.13 -2.72
N CYS A 195 10.41 -22.59 -3.95
CA CYS A 195 10.56 -24.01 -4.29
C CYS A 195 11.96 -24.52 -3.91
N GLY A 196 12.06 -25.62 -3.18
CA GLY A 196 13.34 -26.16 -2.71
C GLY A 196 14.02 -25.41 -1.57
N TRP A 197 13.43 -24.31 -1.08
CA TRP A 197 13.94 -23.58 0.08
C TRP A 197 13.33 -24.12 1.38
N HIS A 198 14.16 -24.32 2.41
CA HIS A 198 13.78 -24.96 3.69
C HIS A 198 13.91 -24.03 4.90
N GLY A 199 14.04 -22.71 4.68
CA GLY A 199 14.16 -21.72 5.75
C GLY A 199 12.85 -21.34 6.43
N ILE A 200 12.91 -20.38 7.34
CA ILE A 200 11.76 -19.85 8.09
C ILE A 200 11.18 -18.65 7.33
N LEU A 201 9.93 -18.74 6.92
CA LEU A 201 9.20 -17.65 6.31
C LEU A 201 8.49 -16.82 7.39
N ASN A 202 8.97 -15.60 7.62
CA ASN A 202 8.31 -14.61 8.45
C ASN A 202 7.41 -13.75 7.56
N ASN A 203 6.12 -14.04 7.57
CA ASN A 203 5.14 -13.34 6.73
C ASN A 203 4.41 -12.27 7.54
N GLU A 204 4.70 -11.00 7.28
CA GLU A 204 3.98 -9.84 7.82
C GLU A 204 2.74 -9.51 6.98
N SER A 205 2.64 -10.05 5.77
CA SER A 205 1.49 -9.87 4.90
C SER A 205 0.44 -10.95 5.12
N LYS A 206 -0.83 -10.62 4.84
CA LYS A 206 -1.92 -11.60 4.76
C LYS A 206 -2.01 -12.26 3.38
N ALA A 207 -1.04 -12.04 2.50
CA ALA A 207 -0.99 -12.67 1.20
C ALA A 207 -0.71 -14.16 1.37
N PHE A 208 -1.60 -14.99 0.89
CA PHE A 208 -1.42 -16.44 0.86
C PHE A 208 -0.46 -16.80 -0.27
N ILE A 209 0.56 -17.57 0.07
CA ILE A 209 1.46 -18.20 -0.89
C ILE A 209 0.79 -19.52 -1.25
N TYR A 210 0.28 -19.66 -2.46
CA TYR A 210 -0.18 -20.91 -3.05
C TYR A 210 0.69 -21.27 -4.23
#